data_8fdb97d0a4bfc717a08b7c3edae6b8bb
#
_entry.id   8fdb97d0a4bfc717a08b7c3edae6b8bb
#
_cell.length_a   1.000
_cell.length_b   1.000
_cell.length_c   1.000
_cell.angle_alpha   90.00
_cell.angle_beta   90.00
_cell.angle_gamma   90.00
#
_symmetry.space_group_name_H-M   'P 1'
#
loop_
_entity.id
_entity.type
_entity.pdbx_description
1 polymer ?
#
loop_
_entity_poly.entity_id
_entity_poly.type
_entity_poly.pdbx_seq_one_letter_code
_entity_poly.pdbx_strand_id
1 'polypeptide(L)'
;VHPDRHAGPQAGHADRLTRITAVAPAVTFYTFALAIHIAAVVIAFGVTFAYPVMYAVGIRSEARSMPGVHRIQDSVGKFVISPFLGLALLAGIYLASKLHTWSDFYVQWGLGVILLLGALGGAFFAPRERKLAELAERDVAAAGSGEVSFSQEYKDLRKLVFRVGGVANVLILLTIYFMTAQTGA
;
A
#
# COMPACT_ATOMS: atom_id res chain seq x y z
N VAL A 1 11.10 33.83 71.61
CA VAL A 1 12.03 33.45 70.54
C VAL A 1 11.38 32.34 69.74
N HIS A 2 10.96 32.63 68.55
CA HIS A 2 10.28 31.70 67.62
C HIS A 2 11.27 31.39 66.50
N PRO A 3 11.59 30.14 66.18
CA PRO A 3 12.42 29.82 65.01
C PRO A 3 11.55 29.57 63.79
N ASP A 4 11.66 30.44 62.80
CA ASP A 4 11.06 30.31 61.47
C ASP A 4 11.63 29.05 60.74
N ARG A 5 10.74 28.18 60.34
CA ARG A 5 11.05 27.09 59.40
C ARG A 5 10.79 27.55 57.98
N HIS A 6 11.79 27.97 57.27
CA HIS A 6 11.74 28.07 55.83
C HIS A 6 11.88 26.67 55.24
N ALA A 7 10.75 26.07 54.86
CA ALA A 7 10.73 24.89 54.01
C ALA A 7 10.86 25.36 52.54
N GLY A 8 11.98 25.02 51.94
CA GLY A 8 12.31 25.43 50.58
C GLY A 8 11.49 24.71 49.50
N PRO A 9 11.22 25.37 48.35
CA PRO A 9 10.38 24.86 47.23
C PRO A 9 11.08 23.91 46.28
N GLN A 10 12.06 23.10 46.72
CA GLN A 10 12.90 22.28 45.78
C GLN A 10 12.36 20.85 45.52
N ALA A 11 11.44 20.33 46.34
CA ALA A 11 10.93 18.96 46.19
C ALA A 11 10.03 18.77 44.95
N GLY A 12 9.33 19.81 44.53
CA GLY A 12 8.40 19.72 43.36
C GLY A 12 9.05 19.76 42.00
N HIS A 13 10.29 20.25 41.92
CA HIS A 13 11.00 20.38 40.62
C HIS A 13 11.68 19.08 40.20
N ALA A 14 12.25 18.35 41.15
CA ALA A 14 12.87 17.05 40.91
C ALA A 14 11.82 15.98 40.49
N ASP A 15 10.64 15.99 41.09
CA ASP A 15 9.55 15.05 40.79
C ASP A 15 8.96 15.31 39.38
N ARG A 16 8.91 16.55 38.92
CA ARG A 16 8.47 16.90 37.55
C ARG A 16 9.48 16.46 36.48
N LEU A 17 10.78 16.60 36.74
CA LEU A 17 11.81 16.17 35.80
C LEU A 17 11.88 14.65 35.67
N THR A 18 11.66 13.92 36.77
CA THR A 18 11.61 12.45 36.77
C THR A 18 10.38 11.92 35.99
N ARG A 19 9.26 12.63 36.01
CA ARG A 19 8.06 12.27 35.22
C ARG A 19 8.21 12.55 33.72
N ILE A 20 8.98 13.55 33.32
CA ILE A 20 9.21 13.89 31.91
C ILE A 20 10.18 12.88 31.25
N THR A 21 11.13 12.32 32.01
CA THR A 21 12.06 11.31 31.50
C THR A 21 11.50 9.89 31.41
N ALA A 22 10.32 9.65 32.00
CA ALA A 22 9.72 8.31 32.09
C ALA A 22 8.81 7.93 30.92
N VAL A 23 8.66 8.77 29.86
CA VAL A 23 7.80 8.48 28.72
C VAL A 23 8.52 8.66 27.39
N ALA A 24 9.68 8.01 27.25
CA ALA A 24 10.05 7.54 25.92
C ALA A 24 9.44 6.14 25.79
N PRO A 25 8.41 5.92 24.90
CA PRO A 25 7.93 4.58 24.67
C PRO A 25 9.11 3.75 24.21
N ALA A 26 9.48 2.75 25.00
CA ALA A 26 10.51 1.80 24.57
C ALA A 26 10.04 1.23 23.23
N VAL A 27 10.82 1.43 22.16
CA VAL A 27 10.53 0.85 20.85
C VAL A 27 10.59 -0.65 21.02
N THR A 28 9.45 -1.28 21.22
CA THR A 28 9.35 -2.73 21.33
C THR A 28 9.41 -3.33 19.92
N PHE A 29 9.82 -4.59 19.83
CA PHE A 29 9.78 -5.30 18.54
C PHE A 29 8.37 -5.29 17.93
N TYR A 30 7.34 -5.32 18.76
CA TYR A 30 5.94 -5.15 18.33
C TYR A 30 5.71 -3.81 17.62
N THR A 31 6.12 -2.70 18.23
CA THR A 31 5.94 -1.36 17.64
C THR A 31 6.70 -1.23 16.32
N PHE A 32 7.89 -1.82 16.25
CA PHE A 32 8.68 -1.88 15.00
C PHE A 32 7.96 -2.71 13.91
N ALA A 33 7.47 -3.90 14.25
CA ALA A 33 6.74 -4.74 13.30
C ALA A 33 5.44 -4.07 12.82
N LEU A 34 4.72 -3.37 13.70
CA LEU A 34 3.54 -2.59 13.33
C LEU A 34 3.89 -1.46 12.36
N ALA A 35 4.95 -0.71 12.63
CA ALA A 35 5.42 0.35 11.74
C ALA A 35 5.81 -0.20 10.35
N ILE A 36 6.52 -1.33 10.30
CA ILE A 36 6.86 -2.00 9.05
C ILE A 36 5.60 -2.47 8.31
N HIS A 37 4.64 -3.09 9.01
CA HIS A 37 3.38 -3.51 8.40
C HIS A 37 2.65 -2.36 7.74
N ILE A 38 2.46 -1.25 8.47
CA ILE A 38 1.79 -0.05 7.94
C ILE A 38 2.57 0.53 6.74
N ALA A 39 3.88 0.70 6.86
CA ALA A 39 4.70 1.21 5.77
C ALA A 39 4.64 0.32 4.52
N ALA A 40 4.70 -1.00 4.70
CA ALA A 40 4.60 -1.96 3.61
C ALA A 40 3.23 -1.90 2.91
N VAL A 41 2.15 -1.79 3.66
CA VAL A 41 0.79 -1.60 3.12
C VAL A 41 0.68 -0.30 2.33
N VAL A 42 1.20 0.82 2.87
CA VAL A 42 1.17 2.12 2.19
C VAL A 42 1.97 2.09 0.89
N ILE A 43 3.16 1.48 0.89
CA ILE A 43 4.01 1.38 -0.32
C ILE A 43 3.39 0.43 -1.34
N ALA A 44 2.94 -0.76 -0.92
CA ALA A 44 2.40 -1.76 -1.84
C ALA A 44 1.12 -1.29 -2.53
N PHE A 45 0.21 -0.67 -1.78
CA PHE A 45 -1.10 -0.30 -2.30
C PHE A 45 -1.22 1.15 -2.73
N GLY A 46 -0.49 2.08 -2.10
CA GLY A 46 -0.58 3.51 -2.43
C GLY A 46 -0.31 3.81 -3.90
N VAL A 47 0.68 3.14 -4.51
CA VAL A 47 1.03 3.32 -5.91
C VAL A 47 -0.09 2.90 -6.88
N THR A 48 -0.94 1.94 -6.52
CA THR A 48 -2.03 1.46 -7.40
C THR A 48 -3.08 2.54 -7.68
N PHE A 49 -3.26 3.49 -6.76
CA PHE A 49 -4.14 4.65 -6.95
C PHE A 49 -3.59 5.67 -7.95
N ALA A 50 -2.29 5.66 -8.22
CA ALA A 50 -1.67 6.51 -9.22
C ALA A 50 -1.84 5.98 -10.66
N TYR A 51 -2.09 4.69 -10.85
CA TYR A 51 -2.18 4.08 -12.19
C TYR A 51 -3.23 4.70 -13.11
N PRO A 52 -4.47 4.99 -12.65
CA PRO A 52 -5.46 5.68 -13.49
C PRO A 52 -4.98 7.06 -13.96
N VAL A 53 -4.27 7.78 -13.10
CA VAL A 53 -3.72 9.11 -13.42
C VAL A 53 -2.58 9.00 -14.42
N MET A 54 -1.64 8.07 -14.19
CA MET A 54 -0.52 7.81 -15.12
C MET A 54 -1.03 7.46 -16.52
N TYR A 55 -2.06 6.62 -16.59
CA TYR A 55 -2.71 6.28 -17.85
C TYR A 55 -3.36 7.51 -18.52
N ALA A 56 -4.15 8.27 -17.76
CA ALA A 56 -4.86 9.44 -18.30
C ALA A 56 -3.90 10.51 -18.82
N VAL A 57 -2.79 10.72 -18.12
CA VAL A 57 -1.71 11.64 -18.56
C VAL A 57 -1.02 11.07 -19.80
N GLY A 58 -0.59 9.80 -19.79
CA GLY A 58 0.11 9.18 -20.92
C GLY A 58 -0.69 9.27 -22.22
N ILE A 59 -2.00 8.95 -22.19
CA ILE A 59 -2.82 8.97 -23.40
C ILE A 59 -3.10 10.38 -23.93
N ARG A 60 -3.18 11.37 -23.03
CA ARG A 60 -3.48 12.78 -23.40
C ARG A 60 -2.24 13.55 -23.87
N SER A 61 -1.09 13.29 -23.24
CA SER A 61 0.13 14.00 -23.56
C SER A 61 0.84 13.39 -24.76
N GLU A 62 0.98 12.07 -24.80
CA GLU A 62 1.66 11.37 -25.89
C GLU A 62 1.25 9.89 -25.94
N ALA A 63 0.34 9.55 -26.84
CA ALA A 63 -0.11 8.17 -27.03
C ALA A 63 1.02 7.19 -27.33
N ARG A 64 2.14 7.66 -27.93
CA ARG A 64 3.34 6.87 -28.19
C ARG A 64 4.09 6.44 -26.94
N SER A 65 3.85 7.08 -25.78
CA SER A 65 4.47 6.71 -24.51
C SER A 65 3.78 5.51 -23.83
N MET A 66 2.60 5.09 -24.30
CA MET A 66 1.80 4.05 -23.66
C MET A 66 2.50 2.70 -23.46
N PRO A 67 3.33 2.20 -24.40
CA PRO A 67 4.13 1.00 -24.14
C PRO A 67 5.01 1.13 -22.89
N GLY A 68 5.67 2.28 -22.74
CA GLY A 68 6.51 2.59 -21.59
C GLY A 68 5.69 2.65 -20.28
N VAL A 69 4.50 3.23 -20.30
CA VAL A 69 3.60 3.28 -19.14
C VAL A 69 3.27 1.88 -18.64
N HIS A 70 2.87 0.96 -19.54
CA HIS A 70 2.56 -0.43 -19.15
C HIS A 70 3.78 -1.19 -18.64
N ARG A 71 4.96 -0.98 -19.24
CA ARG A 71 6.22 -1.58 -18.75
C ARG A 71 6.60 -1.08 -17.35
N ILE A 72 6.40 0.21 -17.07
CA ILE A 72 6.62 0.76 -15.73
C ILE A 72 5.65 0.13 -14.74
N GLN A 73 4.36 -0.02 -15.09
CA GLN A 73 3.37 -0.66 -14.22
C GLN A 73 3.71 -2.13 -13.94
N ASP A 74 4.13 -2.92 -14.93
CA ASP A 74 4.61 -4.30 -14.72
C ASP A 74 5.85 -4.32 -13.80
N SER A 75 6.81 -3.43 -14.01
CA SER A 75 8.02 -3.34 -13.20
C SER A 75 7.72 -2.93 -11.76
N VAL A 76 6.86 -1.95 -11.55
CA VAL A 76 6.41 -1.54 -10.20
C VAL A 76 5.67 -2.69 -9.51
N GLY A 77 4.82 -3.41 -10.24
CA GLY A 77 4.14 -4.61 -9.74
C GLY A 77 5.13 -5.64 -9.21
N LYS A 78 6.19 -5.91 -9.98
CA LYS A 78 7.21 -6.93 -9.68
C LYS A 78 8.19 -6.50 -8.59
N PHE A 79 8.71 -5.28 -8.65
CA PHE A 79 9.83 -4.84 -7.80
C PHE A 79 9.40 -4.00 -6.60
N VAL A 80 8.18 -3.46 -6.58
CA VAL A 80 7.65 -2.68 -5.47
C VAL A 80 6.48 -3.39 -4.83
N ILE A 81 5.38 -3.63 -5.56
CA ILE A 81 4.16 -4.17 -4.96
C ILE A 81 4.41 -5.56 -4.38
N SER A 82 4.96 -6.50 -5.15
CA SER A 82 5.12 -7.88 -4.69
C SER A 82 5.99 -8.03 -3.44
N PRO A 83 7.20 -7.43 -3.32
CA PRO A 83 8.00 -7.58 -2.12
C PRO A 83 7.39 -6.89 -0.89
N PHE A 84 6.77 -5.71 -1.06
CA PHE A 84 6.13 -5.04 0.06
C PHE A 84 4.82 -5.71 0.47
N LEU A 85 4.10 -6.34 -0.45
CA LEU A 85 2.95 -7.19 -0.12
C LEU A 85 3.37 -8.39 0.73
N GLY A 86 4.48 -9.05 0.35
CA GLY A 86 5.07 -10.14 1.15
C GLY A 86 5.51 -9.67 2.54
N LEU A 87 6.14 -8.51 2.63
CA LEU A 87 6.55 -7.92 3.90
C LEU A 87 5.33 -7.56 4.78
N ALA A 88 4.28 -6.98 4.20
CA ALA A 88 3.04 -6.69 4.90
C ALA A 88 2.38 -7.97 5.44
N LEU A 89 2.36 -9.04 4.64
CA LEU A 89 1.84 -10.34 5.05
C LEU A 89 2.62 -10.91 6.24
N LEU A 90 3.95 -10.97 6.15
CA LEU A 90 4.80 -11.52 7.21
C LEU A 90 4.69 -10.71 8.52
N ALA A 91 4.74 -9.40 8.43
CA ALA A 91 4.56 -8.54 9.59
C ALA A 91 3.14 -8.67 10.18
N GLY A 92 2.11 -8.77 9.35
CA GLY A 92 0.72 -9.00 9.78
C GLY A 92 0.52 -10.32 10.51
N ILE A 93 1.13 -11.41 10.00
CA ILE A 93 1.13 -12.74 10.67
C ILE A 93 1.78 -12.65 12.06
N TYR A 94 2.92 -11.97 12.16
CA TYR A 94 3.59 -11.77 13.45
C TYR A 94 2.70 -10.98 14.42
N LEU A 95 2.07 -9.89 13.98
CA LEU A 95 1.20 -9.06 14.81
C LEU A 95 -0.02 -9.84 15.29
N ALA A 96 -0.71 -10.57 14.41
CA ALA A 96 -1.86 -11.40 14.76
C ALA A 96 -1.49 -12.50 15.76
N SER A 97 -0.33 -13.13 15.59
CA SER A 97 0.19 -14.16 16.51
C SER A 97 0.54 -13.58 17.88
N LYS A 98 1.14 -12.37 17.92
CA LYS A 98 1.53 -11.70 19.15
C LYS A 98 0.33 -11.25 19.99
N LEU A 99 -0.73 -10.78 19.33
CA LEU A 99 -1.96 -10.31 19.96
C LEU A 99 -3.01 -11.40 20.16
N HIS A 100 -2.79 -12.60 19.65
CA HIS A 100 -3.77 -13.73 19.68
C HIS A 100 -5.10 -13.40 19.00
N THR A 101 -5.07 -12.58 17.94
CA THR A 101 -6.26 -12.04 17.25
C THR A 101 -6.65 -12.83 16.00
N TRP A 102 -6.22 -14.07 15.87
CA TRP A 102 -6.50 -14.90 14.68
C TRP A 102 -7.99 -15.16 14.43
N SER A 103 -8.81 -15.14 15.47
CA SER A 103 -10.27 -15.28 15.39
C SER A 103 -10.99 -14.01 14.99
N ASP A 104 -10.32 -12.85 15.04
CA ASP A 104 -10.95 -11.58 14.79
C ASP A 104 -11.24 -11.39 13.30
N PHE A 105 -12.42 -10.88 12.98
CA PHE A 105 -12.87 -10.73 11.60
C PHE A 105 -11.90 -9.90 10.75
N TYR A 106 -11.41 -8.76 11.28
CA TYR A 106 -10.51 -7.88 10.52
C TYR A 106 -9.19 -8.56 10.14
N VAL A 107 -8.68 -9.49 10.97
CA VAL A 107 -7.46 -10.26 10.67
C VAL A 107 -7.72 -11.28 9.57
N GLN A 108 -8.81 -12.04 9.68
CA GLN A 108 -9.18 -13.04 8.66
C GLN A 108 -9.50 -12.37 7.32
N TRP A 109 -10.23 -11.25 7.34
CA TRP A 109 -10.50 -10.43 6.17
C TRP A 109 -9.20 -9.95 5.52
N GLY A 110 -8.31 -9.32 6.29
CA GLY A 110 -7.03 -8.81 5.80
C GLY A 110 -6.16 -9.91 5.19
N LEU A 111 -6.08 -11.07 5.83
CA LEU A 111 -5.37 -12.23 5.31
C LEU A 111 -5.97 -12.71 3.97
N GLY A 112 -7.29 -12.84 3.90
CA GLY A 112 -7.98 -13.22 2.66
C GLY A 112 -7.74 -12.24 1.53
N VAL A 113 -7.83 -10.94 1.82
CA VAL A 113 -7.63 -9.89 0.82
C VAL A 113 -6.18 -9.83 0.35
N ILE A 114 -5.18 -9.92 1.23
CA ILE A 114 -3.77 -9.85 0.82
C ILE A 114 -3.39 -11.03 -0.08
N LEU A 115 -3.90 -12.23 0.20
CA LEU A 115 -3.71 -13.41 -0.64
C LEU A 115 -4.41 -13.25 -2.00
N LEU A 116 -5.64 -12.76 -2.01
CA LEU A 116 -6.39 -12.47 -3.24
C LEU A 116 -5.66 -11.43 -4.11
N LEU A 117 -5.23 -10.31 -3.53
CA LEU A 117 -4.53 -9.25 -4.26
C LEU A 117 -3.16 -9.71 -4.76
N GLY A 118 -2.45 -10.55 -4.01
CA GLY A 118 -1.22 -11.19 -4.45
C GLY A 118 -1.44 -12.11 -5.66
N ALA A 119 -2.47 -12.96 -5.61
CA ALA A 119 -2.85 -13.80 -6.73
C ALA A 119 -3.28 -12.98 -7.96
N LEU A 120 -4.09 -11.93 -7.77
CA LEU A 120 -4.47 -11.02 -8.85
C LEU A 120 -3.24 -10.31 -9.44
N GLY A 121 -2.30 -9.87 -8.63
CA GLY A 121 -1.05 -9.24 -9.08
C GLY A 121 -0.26 -10.13 -10.03
N GLY A 122 0.02 -11.36 -9.59
CA GLY A 122 0.82 -12.32 -10.35
C GLY A 122 0.09 -12.96 -11.52
N ALA A 123 -1.13 -13.47 -11.30
CA ALA A 123 -1.85 -14.27 -12.28
C ALA A 123 -2.74 -13.44 -13.23
N PHE A 124 -3.16 -12.26 -12.81
CA PHE A 124 -4.05 -11.43 -13.62
C PHE A 124 -3.36 -10.19 -14.17
N PHE A 125 -2.81 -9.31 -13.31
CA PHE A 125 -2.28 -8.02 -13.75
C PHE A 125 -0.98 -8.17 -14.54
N ALA A 126 0.03 -8.87 -14.03
CA ALA A 126 1.34 -8.96 -14.67
C ALA A 126 1.30 -9.47 -16.13
N PRO A 127 0.61 -10.56 -16.48
CA PRO A 127 0.55 -11.00 -17.88
C PRO A 127 -0.24 -10.03 -18.77
N ARG A 128 -1.25 -9.34 -18.22
CA ARG A 128 -2.07 -8.38 -18.97
C ARG A 128 -1.37 -7.06 -19.23
N GLU A 129 -0.61 -6.55 -18.27
CA GLU A 129 0.20 -5.35 -18.48
C GLU A 129 1.28 -5.57 -19.55
N ARG A 130 1.92 -6.75 -19.57
CA ARG A 130 2.85 -7.12 -20.64
C ARG A 130 2.15 -7.18 -22.00
N LYS A 131 0.97 -7.81 -22.05
CA LYS A 131 0.19 -7.87 -23.29
C LYS A 131 -0.26 -6.49 -23.76
N LEU A 132 -0.64 -5.59 -22.83
CA LEU A 132 -0.98 -4.20 -23.15
C LEU A 132 0.23 -3.44 -23.69
N ALA A 133 1.42 -3.65 -23.15
CA ALA A 133 2.66 -3.07 -23.67
C ALA A 133 2.92 -3.54 -25.10
N GLU A 134 2.84 -4.86 -25.38
CA GLU A 134 3.02 -5.44 -26.71
C GLU A 134 2.01 -4.89 -27.74
N LEU A 135 0.73 -4.84 -27.36
CA LEU A 135 -0.33 -4.31 -28.23
C LEU A 135 -0.11 -2.82 -28.51
N ALA A 136 0.25 -2.05 -27.49
CA ALA A 136 0.55 -0.63 -27.66
C ALA A 136 1.78 -0.41 -28.56
N GLU A 137 2.84 -1.22 -28.43
CA GLU A 137 4.01 -1.17 -29.31
C GLU A 137 3.64 -1.46 -30.76
N ARG A 138 2.86 -2.50 -31.00
CA ARG A 138 2.37 -2.85 -32.32
C ARG A 138 1.57 -1.71 -32.94
N ASP A 139 0.63 -1.12 -32.19
CA ASP A 139 -0.25 -0.07 -32.69
C ASP A 139 0.54 1.24 -32.93
N VAL A 140 1.53 1.57 -32.10
CA VAL A 140 2.44 2.70 -32.29
C VAL A 140 3.33 2.49 -33.52
N ALA A 141 3.87 1.28 -33.72
CA ALA A 141 4.69 0.96 -34.91
C ALA A 141 3.86 1.06 -36.20
N ALA A 142 2.61 0.59 -36.17
CA ALA A 142 1.70 0.68 -37.33
C ALA A 142 1.33 2.12 -37.70
N ALA A 143 1.32 3.05 -36.74
CA ALA A 143 1.03 4.46 -36.99
C ALA A 143 2.21 5.21 -37.70
N GLY A 144 3.42 4.65 -37.70
CA GLY A 144 4.60 5.32 -38.26
C GLY A 144 4.81 6.72 -37.66
N SER A 145 4.81 7.78 -38.49
CA SER A 145 4.85 9.19 -38.04
C SER A 145 3.45 9.81 -37.85
N GLY A 146 2.37 9.05 -38.15
CA GLY A 146 1.00 9.53 -38.06
C GLY A 146 0.44 9.49 -36.65
N GLU A 147 -0.85 9.81 -36.50
CA GLU A 147 -1.57 9.72 -35.25
C GLU A 147 -1.76 8.26 -34.79
N VAL A 148 -1.51 7.98 -33.52
CA VAL A 148 -1.64 6.63 -32.95
C VAL A 148 -3.12 6.33 -32.67
N SER A 149 -3.65 5.32 -33.36
CA SER A 149 -4.97 4.77 -33.09
C SER A 149 -4.85 3.36 -32.52
N PHE A 150 -5.19 3.23 -31.24
CA PHE A 150 -5.13 1.92 -30.57
C PHE A 150 -6.22 0.96 -31.09
N SER A 151 -5.82 -0.29 -31.28
CA SER A 151 -6.69 -1.38 -31.70
C SER A 151 -7.82 -1.66 -30.70
N GLN A 152 -8.89 -2.30 -31.19
CA GLN A 152 -10.00 -2.68 -30.33
C GLN A 152 -9.55 -3.69 -29.26
N GLU A 153 -8.65 -4.62 -29.60
CA GLU A 153 -8.05 -5.58 -28.69
C GLU A 153 -7.36 -4.88 -27.50
N TYR A 154 -6.56 -3.85 -27.76
CA TYR A 154 -5.93 -3.03 -26.72
C TYR A 154 -6.98 -2.34 -25.83
N LYS A 155 -7.98 -1.71 -26.43
CA LYS A 155 -9.03 -0.98 -25.71
C LYS A 155 -9.84 -1.89 -24.80
N ASP A 156 -10.19 -3.09 -25.25
CA ASP A 156 -10.99 -4.04 -24.48
C ASP A 156 -10.19 -4.64 -23.32
N LEU A 157 -8.93 -5.06 -23.59
CA LEU A 157 -8.06 -5.57 -22.54
C LEU A 157 -7.80 -4.50 -21.46
N ARG A 158 -7.50 -3.27 -21.85
CA ARG A 158 -7.34 -2.15 -20.95
C ARG A 158 -8.58 -1.89 -20.09
N LYS A 159 -9.78 -1.90 -20.71
CA LYS A 159 -11.04 -1.71 -19.99
C LYS A 159 -11.25 -2.79 -18.93
N LEU A 160 -10.88 -4.03 -19.23
CA LEU A 160 -10.94 -5.13 -18.28
C LEU A 160 -9.97 -4.90 -17.11
N VAL A 161 -8.70 -4.60 -17.40
CA VAL A 161 -7.67 -4.32 -16.37
C VAL A 161 -8.09 -3.15 -15.48
N PHE A 162 -8.61 -2.07 -16.07
CA PHE A 162 -9.09 -0.91 -15.32
C PHE A 162 -10.27 -1.22 -14.39
N ARG A 163 -11.23 -2.03 -14.85
CA ARG A 163 -12.38 -2.44 -14.03
C ARG A 163 -11.94 -3.30 -12.84
N VAL A 164 -11.10 -4.31 -13.07
CA VAL A 164 -10.59 -5.18 -12.00
C VAL A 164 -9.71 -4.37 -11.04
N GLY A 165 -8.88 -3.46 -11.56
CA GLY A 165 -8.08 -2.55 -10.73
C GLY A 165 -8.93 -1.63 -9.86
N GLY A 166 -10.03 -1.10 -10.38
CA GLY A 166 -11.00 -0.31 -9.62
C GLY A 166 -11.61 -1.10 -8.46
N VAL A 167 -12.04 -2.34 -8.72
CA VAL A 167 -12.55 -3.24 -7.67
C VAL A 167 -11.47 -3.54 -6.63
N ALA A 168 -10.23 -3.82 -7.06
CA ALA A 168 -9.12 -4.04 -6.16
C ALA A 168 -8.84 -2.82 -5.26
N ASN A 169 -8.88 -1.61 -5.81
CA ASN A 169 -8.69 -0.38 -5.03
C ASN A 169 -9.81 -0.16 -4.00
N VAL A 170 -11.07 -0.45 -4.34
CA VAL A 170 -12.18 -0.41 -3.37
C VAL A 170 -11.96 -1.43 -2.25
N LEU A 171 -11.52 -2.65 -2.60
CA LEU A 171 -11.24 -3.70 -1.63
C LEU A 171 -10.09 -3.30 -0.67
N ILE A 172 -9.05 -2.63 -1.18
CA ILE A 172 -7.96 -2.07 -0.36
C ILE A 172 -8.51 -1.05 0.65
N LEU A 173 -9.35 -0.11 0.21
CA LEU A 173 -9.94 0.90 1.10
C LEU A 173 -10.81 0.27 2.18
N LEU A 174 -11.62 -0.72 1.84
CA LEU A 174 -12.41 -1.48 2.81
C LEU A 174 -11.53 -2.21 3.81
N THR A 175 -10.41 -2.77 3.36
CA THR A 175 -9.46 -3.46 4.24
C THR A 175 -8.80 -2.49 5.22
N ILE A 176 -8.40 -1.31 4.75
CA ILE A 176 -7.87 -0.26 5.64
C ILE A 176 -8.93 0.13 6.68
N TYR A 177 -10.18 0.31 6.26
CA TYR A 177 -11.26 0.63 7.18
C TYR A 177 -11.45 -0.45 8.25
N PHE A 178 -11.55 -1.74 7.89
CA PHE A 178 -11.74 -2.83 8.85
C PHE A 178 -10.54 -2.99 9.80
N MET A 179 -9.31 -2.80 9.30
CA MET A 179 -8.10 -2.84 10.12
C MET A 179 -8.03 -1.68 11.13
N THR A 180 -8.46 -0.48 10.73
CA THR A 180 -8.46 0.69 11.64
C THR A 180 -9.62 0.69 12.61
N ALA A 181 -10.80 0.20 12.21
CA ALA A 181 -11.97 0.09 13.05
C ALA A 181 -11.95 -1.15 13.96
N GLN A 182 -11.02 -2.09 13.75
CA GLN A 182 -10.92 -3.37 14.48
C GLN A 182 -12.28 -4.08 14.61
N THR A 183 -13.03 -4.10 13.51
CA THR A 183 -14.39 -4.65 13.49
C THR A 183 -14.39 -6.15 13.79
N GLY A 184 -15.21 -6.56 14.75
CA GLY A 184 -15.33 -7.95 15.16
C GLY A 184 -14.21 -8.43 16.10
N ALA A 185 -13.54 -7.48 16.81
CA ALA A 185 -12.61 -7.78 17.89
C ALA A 185 -13.37 -7.97 19.23
#